data_c726bba3aef188cc8308355b8614c45a
#
_entry.id   c726bba3aef188cc8308355b8614c45a
#
_cell.length_a   1.000
_cell.length_b   1.000
_cell.length_c   1.000
_cell.angle_alpha   90.00
_cell.angle_beta   90.00
_cell.angle_gamma   90.00
#
_symmetry.space_group_name_H-M   'P 1'
#
loop_
_entity.id
_entity.type
_entity.pdbx_description
1 polymer ?
#
loop_
_entity_poly.entity_id
_entity_poly.type
_entity_poly.pdbx_seq_one_letter_code
_entity_poly.pdbx_strand_id
1 'polypeptide(L)'
;MNKRIFTLLLAALLLLTASGCSKKQAFQEQTKSDILATTQPVYQLASALTDGTGLSVSLLISEPVSCLHDYTLTVAQMEKIEGAQLVLESGLGLEDFMEDALSGKTRIDIASGLSTLTGDEGIDPHWWLDPTRFQQAAATAARELGAQYPEFSDQMTENLAAFDEKLSDLQAYGDEALAGLSCRELVTFHDGFSYFADSFSLTIAAAMEVESGSEPSAKELEAIIAIVEEDQIPAVFYETNGESGSAEVVANETGCSVWTLDMAISNSDYFAAMRENIDIVKEALG
;
A
#
# COMPACT_ATOMS: atom_id res chain seq x y z
N MET A 1 -37.13 -34.99 -41.80
CA MET A 1 -36.18 -34.11 -41.11
C MET A 1 -34.79 -34.37 -41.69
N ASN A 2 -34.21 -33.39 -42.43
CA ASN A 2 -33.09 -33.61 -43.33
C ASN A 2 -31.80 -33.89 -42.55
N LYS A 3 -31.04 -34.91 -42.92
CA LYS A 3 -29.73 -35.29 -42.32
C LYS A 3 -28.77 -34.08 -42.25
N ARG A 4 -28.85 -33.14 -43.16
CA ARG A 4 -28.04 -31.92 -43.20
C ARG A 4 -28.36 -30.93 -42.07
N ILE A 5 -29.61 -30.85 -41.59
CA ILE A 5 -30.03 -30.00 -40.48
C ILE A 5 -29.53 -30.58 -39.13
N PHE A 6 -29.53 -31.91 -39.01
CA PHE A 6 -29.03 -32.58 -37.83
C PHE A 6 -27.50 -32.43 -37.67
N THR A 7 -26.76 -32.47 -38.80
CA THR A 7 -25.30 -32.27 -38.79
C THR A 7 -24.93 -30.83 -38.44
N LEU A 8 -25.70 -29.83 -38.89
CA LEU A 8 -25.49 -28.41 -38.58
C LEU A 8 -25.80 -28.10 -37.08
N LEU A 9 -26.84 -28.72 -36.50
CA LEU A 9 -27.18 -28.58 -35.10
C LEU A 9 -26.13 -29.24 -34.19
N LEU A 10 -25.56 -30.38 -34.58
CA LEU A 10 -24.51 -31.05 -33.85
C LEU A 10 -23.19 -30.26 -33.87
N ALA A 11 -22.86 -29.62 -35.02
CA ALA A 11 -21.69 -28.75 -35.14
C ALA A 11 -21.82 -27.44 -34.32
N ALA A 12 -23.02 -26.85 -34.24
CA ALA A 12 -23.31 -25.69 -33.42
C ALA A 12 -23.23 -26.00 -31.91
N LEU A 13 -23.66 -27.19 -31.50
CA LEU A 13 -23.58 -27.64 -30.10
C LEU A 13 -22.12 -27.88 -29.65
N LEU A 14 -21.27 -28.38 -30.55
CA LEU A 14 -19.82 -28.55 -30.27
C LEU A 14 -19.06 -27.23 -30.20
N LEU A 15 -19.50 -26.20 -30.92
CA LEU A 15 -18.89 -24.85 -30.84
C LEU A 15 -19.25 -24.12 -29.54
N LEU A 16 -20.43 -24.38 -28.96
CA LEU A 16 -20.83 -23.79 -27.68
C LEU A 16 -20.06 -24.37 -26.46
N THR A 17 -19.60 -25.63 -26.55
CA THR A 17 -18.81 -26.25 -25.46
C THR A 17 -17.35 -25.76 -25.44
N ALA A 18 -16.79 -25.35 -26.58
CA ALA A 18 -15.42 -24.84 -26.66
C ALA A 18 -15.29 -23.43 -26.02
N SER A 19 -16.36 -22.61 -26.06
CA SER A 19 -16.35 -21.25 -25.48
C SER A 19 -16.41 -21.25 -23.95
N GLY A 20 -16.93 -22.29 -23.32
CA GLY A 20 -16.98 -22.44 -21.87
C GLY A 20 -15.64 -22.81 -21.23
N CYS A 21 -14.82 -23.64 -21.92
CA CYS A 21 -13.50 -24.03 -21.43
C CYS A 21 -12.49 -22.87 -21.51
N SER A 22 -12.57 -22.02 -22.53
CA SER A 22 -11.67 -20.88 -22.67
C SER A 22 -11.81 -19.84 -21.56
N LYS A 23 -13.07 -19.55 -21.13
CA LYS A 23 -13.32 -18.63 -20.02
C LYS A 23 -12.86 -19.19 -18.66
N LYS A 24 -13.05 -20.48 -18.43
CA LYS A 24 -12.62 -21.14 -17.20
C LYS A 24 -11.09 -21.24 -17.11
N GLN A 25 -10.43 -21.44 -18.24
CA GLN A 25 -8.96 -21.50 -18.33
C GLN A 25 -8.34 -20.12 -18.16
N ALA A 26 -8.90 -19.07 -18.77
CA ALA A 26 -8.45 -17.69 -18.58
C ALA A 26 -8.67 -17.20 -17.14
N PHE A 27 -9.75 -17.60 -16.48
CA PHE A 27 -10.00 -17.26 -15.07
C PHE A 27 -9.04 -18.00 -14.14
N GLN A 28 -8.71 -19.27 -14.39
CA GLN A 28 -7.71 -20.01 -13.62
C GLN A 28 -6.27 -19.51 -13.83
N GLU A 29 -5.93 -18.99 -15.02
CA GLU A 29 -4.63 -18.35 -15.26
C GLU A 29 -4.50 -17.02 -14.49
N GLN A 30 -5.57 -16.28 -14.31
CA GLN A 30 -5.59 -15.01 -13.58
C GLN A 30 -5.45 -15.16 -12.05
N THR A 31 -5.74 -16.35 -11.50
CA THR A 31 -5.62 -16.62 -10.06
C THR A 31 -4.29 -17.29 -9.67
N LYS A 32 -3.47 -17.70 -10.64
CA LYS A 32 -2.16 -18.32 -10.38
C LYS A 32 -1.06 -17.29 -10.57
N SER A 33 -0.24 -17.14 -9.55
CA SER A 33 1.00 -16.36 -9.63
C SER A 33 2.13 -17.06 -8.88
N ASP A 34 3.36 -16.78 -9.29
CA ASP A 34 4.54 -17.23 -8.57
C ASP A 34 4.63 -16.47 -7.24
N ILE A 35 4.39 -15.17 -7.27
CA ILE A 35 4.42 -14.27 -6.13
C ILE A 35 3.10 -13.51 -6.04
N LEU A 36 2.47 -13.53 -4.87
CA LEU A 36 1.33 -12.69 -4.52
C LEU A 36 1.80 -11.64 -3.52
N ALA A 37 1.81 -10.39 -3.92
CA ALA A 37 2.09 -9.26 -3.04
C ALA A 37 0.80 -8.79 -2.35
N THR A 38 0.84 -8.51 -1.07
CA THR A 38 -0.35 -8.15 -0.29
C THR A 38 -0.84 -6.75 -0.58
N THR A 39 0.08 -5.79 -0.70
CA THR A 39 -0.18 -4.36 -0.88
C THR A 39 0.50 -3.79 -2.11
N GLN A 40 0.10 -2.60 -2.52
CA GLN A 40 0.65 -1.94 -3.70
C GLN A 40 2.16 -1.64 -3.61
N PRO A 41 2.72 -1.14 -2.48
CA PRO A 41 4.16 -0.95 -2.34
C PRO A 41 4.94 -2.25 -2.51
N VAL A 42 4.46 -3.33 -1.88
CA VAL A 42 5.06 -4.67 -1.99
C VAL A 42 4.96 -5.22 -3.41
N TYR A 43 3.83 -4.98 -4.10
CA TYR A 43 3.65 -5.37 -5.49
C TYR A 43 4.63 -4.65 -6.43
N GLN A 44 4.82 -3.35 -6.25
CA GLN A 44 5.76 -2.58 -7.08
C GLN A 44 7.21 -3.03 -6.84
N LEU A 45 7.57 -3.27 -5.58
CA LEU A 45 8.87 -3.84 -5.24
C LEU A 45 9.06 -5.22 -5.88
N ALA A 46 8.13 -6.15 -5.66
CA ALA A 46 8.22 -7.50 -6.21
C ALA A 46 8.31 -7.49 -7.73
N SER A 47 7.50 -6.64 -8.39
CA SER A 47 7.52 -6.47 -9.85
C SER A 47 8.86 -5.92 -10.33
N ALA A 48 9.44 -4.96 -9.61
CA ALA A 48 10.75 -4.42 -9.94
C ALA A 48 11.86 -5.47 -9.76
N LEU A 49 11.87 -6.19 -8.64
CA LEU A 49 12.89 -7.22 -8.36
C LEU A 49 12.84 -8.38 -9.36
N THR A 50 11.65 -8.74 -9.84
CA THR A 50 11.47 -9.87 -10.77
C THR A 50 11.50 -9.48 -12.25
N ASP A 51 11.75 -8.22 -12.57
CA ASP A 51 11.84 -7.78 -13.96
C ASP A 51 12.90 -8.59 -14.73
N GLY A 52 12.52 -9.08 -15.92
CA GLY A 52 13.38 -9.92 -16.76
C GLY A 52 13.51 -11.40 -16.34
N THR A 53 12.95 -11.82 -15.21
CA THR A 53 13.01 -13.22 -14.73
C THR A 53 11.94 -14.12 -15.35
N GLY A 54 10.82 -13.55 -15.75
CA GLY A 54 9.64 -14.29 -16.21
C GLY A 54 8.74 -14.81 -15.07
N LEU A 55 9.06 -14.53 -13.80
CA LEU A 55 8.18 -14.80 -12.67
C LEU A 55 6.95 -13.90 -12.73
N SER A 56 5.79 -14.47 -12.44
CA SER A 56 4.53 -13.74 -12.40
C SER A 56 4.27 -13.17 -11.01
N VAL A 57 4.00 -11.86 -10.93
CA VAL A 57 3.62 -11.18 -9.70
C VAL A 57 2.18 -10.73 -9.80
N SER A 58 1.39 -10.92 -8.75
CA SER A 58 0.02 -10.41 -8.66
C SER A 58 -0.18 -9.62 -7.37
N LEU A 59 -1.10 -8.65 -7.41
CA LEU A 59 -1.51 -7.85 -6.28
C LEU A 59 -2.75 -8.45 -5.64
N LEU A 60 -2.75 -8.61 -4.32
CA LEU A 60 -3.90 -9.11 -3.58
C LEU A 60 -4.97 -8.03 -3.42
N ILE A 61 -4.62 -6.91 -2.80
CA ILE A 61 -5.53 -5.80 -2.51
C ILE A 61 -5.29 -4.70 -3.53
N SER A 62 -6.20 -4.62 -4.50
CA SER A 62 -6.14 -3.67 -5.63
C SER A 62 -7.19 -2.57 -5.53
N GLU A 63 -8.12 -2.69 -4.61
CA GLU A 63 -9.16 -1.70 -4.37
C GLU A 63 -8.59 -0.50 -3.59
N PRO A 64 -9.12 0.72 -3.80
CA PRO A 64 -8.81 1.84 -2.94
C PRO A 64 -9.27 1.55 -1.51
N VAL A 65 -8.33 1.59 -0.58
CA VAL A 65 -8.60 1.39 0.85
C VAL A 65 -7.92 2.49 1.65
N SER A 66 -8.54 2.90 2.73
CA SER A 66 -7.94 3.82 3.69
C SER A 66 -7.19 3.04 4.77
N CYS A 67 -7.79 1.99 5.29
CA CYS A 67 -7.22 1.15 6.33
C CYS A 67 -7.43 -0.34 6.01
N LEU A 68 -6.50 -1.19 6.42
CA LEU A 68 -6.61 -2.65 6.24
C LEU A 68 -7.06 -3.39 7.51
N HIS A 69 -7.09 -2.75 8.68
CA HIS A 69 -7.44 -3.41 9.95
C HIS A 69 -8.83 -4.08 9.94
N ASP A 70 -9.80 -3.44 9.28
CA ASP A 70 -11.18 -3.96 9.15
C ASP A 70 -11.47 -4.56 7.77
N TYR A 71 -10.44 -4.83 6.97
CA TYR A 71 -10.62 -5.33 5.62
C TYR A 71 -11.14 -6.76 5.61
N THR A 72 -12.13 -7.02 4.75
CA THR A 72 -12.68 -8.37 4.55
C THR A 72 -12.35 -8.88 3.15
N LEU A 73 -11.65 -10.03 3.10
CA LEU A 73 -11.28 -10.65 1.83
C LEU A 73 -12.51 -11.06 1.00
N THR A 74 -12.49 -10.72 -0.26
CA THR A 74 -13.44 -11.22 -1.25
C THR A 74 -13.11 -12.65 -1.67
N VAL A 75 -14.09 -13.36 -2.27
CA VAL A 75 -13.86 -14.71 -2.82
C VAL A 75 -12.74 -14.70 -3.87
N ALA A 76 -12.65 -13.66 -4.70
CA ALA A 76 -11.60 -13.56 -5.72
C ALA A 76 -10.21 -13.42 -5.10
N GLN A 77 -10.08 -12.70 -3.98
CA GLN A 77 -8.82 -12.58 -3.23
C GLN A 77 -8.44 -13.90 -2.56
N MET A 78 -9.40 -14.61 -2.00
CA MET A 78 -9.17 -15.96 -1.46
C MET A 78 -8.68 -16.93 -2.55
N GLU A 79 -9.22 -16.85 -3.76
CA GLU A 79 -8.75 -17.64 -4.91
C GLU A 79 -7.34 -17.26 -5.35
N LYS A 80 -6.96 -15.96 -5.30
CA LYS A 80 -5.59 -15.51 -5.53
C LYS A 80 -4.63 -16.09 -4.50
N ILE A 81 -4.99 -16.02 -3.20
CA ILE A 81 -4.18 -16.60 -2.12
C ILE A 81 -4.00 -18.12 -2.35
N GLU A 82 -5.08 -18.84 -2.66
CA GLU A 82 -5.01 -20.27 -2.92
C GLU A 82 -4.09 -20.60 -4.11
N GLY A 83 -4.17 -19.81 -5.19
CA GLY A 83 -3.42 -20.00 -6.43
C GLY A 83 -1.95 -19.59 -6.36
N ALA A 84 -1.55 -18.78 -5.39
CA ALA A 84 -0.19 -18.29 -5.25
C ALA A 84 0.78 -19.36 -4.74
N GLN A 85 2.02 -19.38 -5.26
CA GLN A 85 3.08 -20.24 -4.77
C GLN A 85 3.74 -19.66 -3.52
N LEU A 86 3.88 -18.32 -3.47
CA LEU A 86 4.48 -17.57 -2.38
C LEU A 86 3.68 -16.29 -2.15
N VAL A 87 3.50 -15.90 -0.88
CA VAL A 87 2.93 -14.61 -0.46
C VAL A 87 4.06 -13.73 0.07
N LEU A 88 4.16 -12.51 -0.50
CA LEU A 88 5.08 -11.49 -0.06
C LEU A 88 4.29 -10.44 0.73
N GLU A 89 4.60 -10.29 2.00
CA GLU A 89 3.84 -9.50 2.97
C GLU A 89 4.55 -8.20 3.32
N SER A 90 3.78 -7.15 3.56
CA SER A 90 4.28 -5.92 4.18
C SER A 90 4.85 -6.18 5.57
N GLY A 91 4.20 -7.06 6.34
CA GLY A 91 4.61 -7.41 7.70
C GLY A 91 4.15 -6.42 8.78
N LEU A 92 4.75 -6.51 9.95
CA LEU A 92 4.42 -5.72 11.15
C LEU A 92 2.95 -5.82 11.60
N GLY A 93 2.28 -6.95 11.29
CA GLY A 93 0.88 -7.18 11.68
C GLY A 93 -0.16 -6.65 10.69
N LEU A 94 0.26 -5.99 9.59
CA LEU A 94 -0.68 -5.45 8.60
C LEU A 94 -1.59 -6.52 8.01
N GLU A 95 -1.12 -7.77 7.89
CA GLU A 95 -1.83 -8.92 7.34
C GLU A 95 -2.58 -9.76 8.38
N ASP A 96 -2.61 -9.37 9.66
CA ASP A 96 -3.23 -10.16 10.74
C ASP A 96 -4.71 -10.46 10.50
N PHE A 97 -5.44 -9.56 9.84
CA PHE A 97 -6.85 -9.75 9.49
C PHE A 97 -7.09 -10.96 8.54
N MET A 98 -6.06 -11.43 7.85
CA MET A 98 -6.16 -12.54 6.90
C MET A 98 -5.28 -13.75 7.25
N GLU A 99 -4.78 -13.83 8.49
CA GLU A 99 -3.88 -14.91 8.96
C GLU A 99 -4.43 -16.32 8.70
N ASP A 100 -5.73 -16.53 8.92
CA ASP A 100 -6.39 -17.82 8.64
C ASP A 100 -6.34 -18.19 7.15
N ALA A 101 -6.48 -17.20 6.26
CA ALA A 101 -6.42 -17.40 4.81
C ALA A 101 -5.00 -17.71 4.32
N LEU A 102 -4.00 -17.21 5.02
CA LEU A 102 -2.58 -17.42 4.71
C LEU A 102 -2.03 -18.73 5.30
N SER A 103 -2.81 -19.43 6.12
CA SER A 103 -2.39 -20.67 6.76
C SER A 103 -1.90 -21.71 5.74
N GLY A 104 -0.69 -22.23 5.95
CA GLY A 104 -0.06 -23.24 5.08
C GLY A 104 0.56 -22.70 3.79
N LYS A 105 0.57 -21.37 3.58
CA LYS A 105 1.30 -20.73 2.47
C LYS A 105 2.77 -20.52 2.80
N THR A 106 3.62 -20.53 1.79
CA THR A 106 4.99 -19.98 1.90
C THR A 106 4.87 -18.48 1.98
N ARG A 107 5.39 -17.88 3.05
CA ARG A 107 5.26 -16.45 3.34
C ARG A 107 6.63 -15.82 3.53
N ILE A 108 6.79 -14.60 3.09
CA ILE A 108 7.97 -13.75 3.33
C ILE A 108 7.46 -12.42 3.88
N ASP A 109 7.78 -12.13 5.14
CA ASP A 109 7.63 -10.82 5.77
C ASP A 109 8.84 -9.97 5.45
N ILE A 110 8.66 -8.94 4.60
CA ILE A 110 9.77 -8.08 4.16
C ILE A 110 10.15 -7.02 5.19
N ALA A 111 9.31 -6.75 6.18
CA ALA A 111 9.62 -5.82 7.28
C ALA A 111 10.43 -6.48 8.40
N SER A 112 10.72 -7.78 8.29
CA SER A 112 11.50 -8.50 9.29
C SER A 112 12.86 -7.85 9.54
N GLY A 113 13.07 -7.35 10.76
CA GLY A 113 14.30 -6.70 11.20
C GLY A 113 14.36 -5.18 10.97
N LEU A 114 13.28 -4.55 10.48
CA LEU A 114 13.19 -3.10 10.44
C LEU A 114 13.17 -2.48 11.86
N SER A 115 13.69 -1.26 11.98
CA SER A 115 13.43 -0.43 13.16
C SER A 115 12.01 0.11 13.08
N THR A 116 11.20 -0.20 14.10
CA THR A 116 9.77 0.12 14.12
C THR A 116 9.47 1.38 14.92
N LEU A 117 8.43 2.08 14.51
CA LEU A 117 7.77 3.11 15.31
C LEU A 117 6.54 2.51 15.99
N THR A 118 6.09 3.15 17.06
CA THR A 118 4.93 2.70 17.83
C THR A 118 3.93 3.84 17.87
N GLY A 119 2.72 3.57 17.41
CA GLY A 119 1.54 4.42 17.57
C GLY A 119 0.74 4.05 18.82
N ASP A 120 -0.44 4.59 18.95
CA ASP A 120 -1.33 4.36 20.10
C ASP A 120 -1.84 2.91 20.18
N GLU A 121 -2.00 2.23 19.05
CA GLU A 121 -2.50 0.85 18.97
C GLU A 121 -1.39 -0.23 18.94
N GLY A 122 -0.12 0.15 18.97
CA GLY A 122 1.00 -0.78 18.92
C GLY A 122 2.06 -0.41 17.91
N ILE A 123 2.63 -1.41 17.24
CA ILE A 123 3.61 -1.16 16.18
C ILE A 123 2.90 -0.57 14.96
N ASP A 124 3.36 0.61 14.51
CA ASP A 124 2.89 1.23 13.27
C ASP A 124 3.35 0.39 12.06
N PRO A 125 2.44 -0.13 11.21
CA PRO A 125 2.80 -0.96 10.08
C PRO A 125 3.17 -0.17 8.81
N HIS A 126 3.08 1.17 8.78
CA HIS A 126 3.17 2.01 7.58
C HIS A 126 4.61 2.38 7.18
N TRP A 127 5.57 1.47 7.43
CA TRP A 127 7.01 1.67 7.23
C TRP A 127 7.41 2.09 5.81
N TRP A 128 6.63 1.75 4.79
CA TRP A 128 6.94 2.10 3.39
C TRP A 128 6.89 3.60 3.10
N LEU A 129 6.29 4.40 3.98
CA LEU A 129 6.31 5.86 3.88
C LEU A 129 7.67 6.48 4.23
N ASP A 130 8.64 5.67 4.66
CA ASP A 130 10.04 6.04 4.82
C ASP A 130 10.88 5.37 3.72
N PRO A 131 11.43 6.12 2.76
CA PRO A 131 12.25 5.56 1.69
C PRO A 131 13.46 4.76 2.20
N THR A 132 14.06 5.14 3.34
CA THR A 132 15.22 4.44 3.92
C THR A 132 14.83 3.08 4.50
N ARG A 133 13.68 3.00 5.19
CA ARG A 133 13.14 1.72 5.65
C ARG A 133 12.69 0.86 4.48
N PHE A 134 12.16 1.47 3.43
CA PHE A 134 11.81 0.72 2.21
C PHE A 134 13.05 0.09 1.56
N GLN A 135 14.21 0.76 1.52
CA GLN A 135 15.46 0.13 1.04
C GLN A 135 15.82 -1.11 1.85
N GLN A 136 15.68 -1.07 3.19
CA GLN A 136 15.95 -2.22 4.04
C GLN A 136 14.97 -3.38 3.77
N ALA A 137 13.68 -3.08 3.62
CA ALA A 137 12.66 -4.07 3.24
C ALA A 137 12.93 -4.64 1.85
N ALA A 138 13.35 -3.81 0.88
CA ALA A 138 13.69 -4.24 -0.47
C ALA A 138 14.90 -5.20 -0.48
N ALA A 139 15.92 -4.92 0.33
CA ALA A 139 17.06 -5.83 0.50
C ALA A 139 16.63 -7.16 1.12
N THR A 140 15.71 -7.14 2.09
CA THR A 140 15.14 -8.37 2.68
C THR A 140 14.37 -9.16 1.64
N ALA A 141 13.49 -8.50 0.87
CA ALA A 141 12.72 -9.13 -0.20
C ALA A 141 13.62 -9.77 -1.26
N ALA A 142 14.64 -9.04 -1.74
CA ALA A 142 15.56 -9.57 -2.76
C ALA A 142 16.35 -10.80 -2.27
N ARG A 143 16.81 -10.76 -1.00
CA ARG A 143 17.51 -11.89 -0.39
C ARG A 143 16.61 -13.12 -0.28
N GLU A 144 15.41 -12.96 0.25
CA GLU A 144 14.48 -14.06 0.50
C GLU A 144 13.92 -14.61 -0.82
N LEU A 145 13.57 -13.75 -1.79
CA LEU A 145 13.15 -14.18 -3.13
C LEU A 145 14.30 -14.88 -3.89
N GLY A 146 15.53 -14.36 -3.77
CA GLY A 146 16.71 -15.02 -4.35
C GLY A 146 16.99 -16.40 -3.74
N ALA A 147 16.64 -16.62 -2.47
CA ALA A 147 16.72 -17.94 -1.83
C ALA A 147 15.61 -18.89 -2.33
N GLN A 148 14.41 -18.37 -2.65
CA GLN A 148 13.31 -19.17 -3.21
C GLN A 148 13.52 -19.49 -4.71
N TYR A 149 14.14 -18.57 -5.47
CA TYR A 149 14.37 -18.65 -6.90
C TYR A 149 15.87 -18.43 -7.22
N PRO A 150 16.77 -19.37 -6.84
CA PRO A 150 18.23 -19.17 -6.92
C PRO A 150 18.74 -18.88 -8.34
N GLU A 151 18.03 -19.37 -9.36
CA GLU A 151 18.36 -19.12 -10.77
C GLU A 151 18.22 -17.66 -11.20
N PHE A 152 17.46 -16.85 -10.44
CA PHE A 152 17.22 -15.43 -10.71
C PHE A 152 17.88 -14.49 -9.69
N SER A 153 18.64 -15.01 -8.72
CA SER A 153 19.22 -14.24 -7.62
C SER A 153 20.11 -13.09 -8.09
N ASP A 154 20.95 -13.33 -9.12
CA ASP A 154 21.83 -12.30 -9.68
C ASP A 154 21.01 -11.17 -10.33
N GLN A 155 19.96 -11.51 -11.12
CA GLN A 155 19.07 -10.53 -11.74
C GLN A 155 18.31 -9.71 -10.69
N MET A 156 17.80 -10.36 -9.63
CA MET A 156 17.13 -9.67 -8.54
C MET A 156 18.07 -8.70 -7.80
N THR A 157 19.35 -9.06 -7.68
CA THR A 157 20.36 -8.17 -7.07
C THR A 157 20.63 -6.93 -7.94
N GLU A 158 20.70 -7.08 -9.26
CA GLU A 158 20.84 -5.95 -10.19
C GLU A 158 19.60 -5.07 -10.16
N ASN A 159 18.41 -5.66 -10.14
CA ASN A 159 17.15 -4.95 -10.07
C ASN A 159 16.97 -4.20 -8.73
N LEU A 160 17.42 -4.79 -7.62
CA LEU A 160 17.46 -4.13 -6.32
C LEU A 160 18.28 -2.84 -6.36
N ALA A 161 19.46 -2.86 -6.96
CA ALA A 161 20.29 -1.67 -7.06
C ALA A 161 19.59 -0.51 -7.79
N ALA A 162 18.86 -0.83 -8.87
CA ALA A 162 18.08 0.17 -9.62
C ALA A 162 16.85 0.69 -8.83
N PHE A 163 16.26 -0.14 -7.97
CA PHE A 163 15.16 0.26 -7.10
C PHE A 163 15.66 1.15 -5.95
N ASP A 164 16.79 0.78 -5.34
CA ASP A 164 17.44 1.54 -4.26
C ASP A 164 17.89 2.93 -4.73
N GLU A 165 18.37 3.08 -5.98
CA GLU A 165 18.68 4.38 -6.56
C GLU A 165 17.46 5.30 -6.58
N LYS A 166 16.29 4.79 -7.00
CA LYS A 166 15.04 5.57 -7.01
C LYS A 166 14.60 5.96 -5.60
N LEU A 167 14.76 5.09 -4.60
CA LEU A 167 14.44 5.41 -3.20
C LEU A 167 15.41 6.46 -2.64
N SER A 168 16.70 6.37 -2.98
CA SER A 168 17.70 7.37 -2.60
C SER A 168 17.39 8.74 -3.20
N ASP A 169 16.99 8.77 -4.49
CA ASP A 169 16.58 10.01 -5.17
C ASP A 169 15.31 10.61 -4.54
N LEU A 170 14.37 9.76 -4.12
CA LEU A 170 13.16 10.20 -3.43
C LEU A 170 13.47 10.80 -2.06
N GLN A 171 14.34 10.16 -1.27
CA GLN A 171 14.79 10.69 0.02
C GLN A 171 15.48 12.05 -0.15
N ALA A 172 16.44 12.14 -1.07
CA ALA A 172 17.15 13.38 -1.33
C ALA A 172 16.22 14.51 -1.80
N TYR A 173 15.22 14.18 -2.62
CA TYR A 173 14.19 15.10 -3.05
C TYR A 173 13.39 15.66 -1.87
N GLY A 174 12.94 14.80 -0.95
CA GLY A 174 12.19 15.20 0.23
C GLY A 174 13.03 16.04 1.20
N ASP A 175 14.29 15.64 1.43
CA ASP A 175 15.22 16.38 2.28
C ASP A 175 15.44 17.82 1.77
N GLU A 176 15.62 17.99 0.45
CA GLU A 176 15.77 19.30 -0.17
C GLU A 176 14.46 20.10 -0.13
N ALA A 177 13.36 19.48 -0.52
CA ALA A 177 12.06 20.15 -0.65
C ALA A 177 11.52 20.66 0.70
N LEU A 178 11.76 19.90 1.79
CA LEU A 178 11.22 20.18 3.12
C LEU A 178 12.23 20.85 4.06
N ALA A 179 13.44 21.17 3.58
CA ALA A 179 14.48 21.82 4.41
C ALA A 179 14.07 23.19 4.96
N GLY A 180 13.27 23.93 4.20
CA GLY A 180 12.93 25.34 4.47
C GLY A 180 11.55 25.57 5.08
N LEU A 181 10.87 24.53 5.60
CA LEU A 181 9.54 24.66 6.16
C LEU A 181 9.49 25.62 7.35
N SER A 182 8.44 26.45 7.41
CA SER A 182 8.18 27.35 8.52
C SER A 182 7.50 26.65 9.70
N CYS A 183 6.70 25.63 9.42
CA CYS A 183 6.09 24.70 10.37
C CYS A 183 6.54 23.27 10.06
N ARG A 184 6.86 22.48 11.09
CA ARG A 184 7.29 21.08 10.93
C ARG A 184 6.32 20.09 11.62
N GLU A 185 5.17 20.57 12.02
CA GLU A 185 4.16 19.81 12.73
C GLU A 185 3.06 19.37 11.78
N LEU A 186 2.73 18.10 11.82
CA LEU A 186 1.64 17.48 11.07
C LEU A 186 0.48 17.19 12.02
N VAL A 187 -0.72 17.53 11.60
CA VAL A 187 -1.98 17.05 12.18
C VAL A 187 -2.67 16.19 11.13
N THR A 188 -2.83 14.90 11.40
CA THR A 188 -3.36 13.93 10.44
C THR A 188 -4.65 13.29 10.95
N PHE A 189 -5.56 12.98 10.03
CA PHE A 189 -6.81 12.27 10.32
C PHE A 189 -6.72 10.79 9.94
N HIS A 190 -5.55 10.23 10.08
CA HIS A 190 -5.20 8.82 10.12
C HIS A 190 -3.84 8.68 10.82
N ASP A 191 -3.71 7.70 11.73
CA ASP A 191 -2.44 7.40 12.42
C ASP A 191 -1.56 6.48 11.57
N GLY A 192 -1.05 6.99 10.45
CA GLY A 192 -0.23 6.21 9.52
C GLY A 192 0.96 6.99 8.93
N PHE A 193 1.14 8.26 9.28
CA PHE A 193 2.19 9.11 8.70
C PHE A 193 3.42 9.26 9.58
N SER A 194 3.56 8.47 10.67
CA SER A 194 4.69 8.58 11.60
C SER A 194 6.03 8.29 10.92
N TYR A 195 6.10 7.31 10.03
CA TYR A 195 7.33 7.02 9.27
C TYR A 195 7.68 8.09 8.25
N PHE A 196 6.68 8.69 7.60
CA PHE A 196 6.90 9.84 6.73
C PHE A 196 7.46 11.03 7.53
N ALA A 197 6.87 11.30 8.70
CA ALA A 197 7.32 12.37 9.58
C ALA A 197 8.76 12.11 10.07
N ASP A 198 9.07 10.91 10.53
CA ASP A 198 10.42 10.52 10.99
C ASP A 198 11.46 10.67 9.87
N SER A 199 11.15 10.18 8.66
CA SER A 199 12.04 10.25 7.50
C SER A 199 12.44 11.67 7.13
N PHE A 200 11.51 12.62 7.22
CA PHE A 200 11.72 14.01 6.78
C PHE A 200 11.85 14.99 7.95
N SER A 201 12.12 14.51 9.17
CA SER A 201 12.29 15.33 10.38
C SER A 201 11.09 16.23 10.66
N LEU A 202 9.89 15.74 10.44
CA LEU A 202 8.62 16.34 10.85
C LEU A 202 8.18 15.72 12.17
N THR A 203 7.17 16.31 12.81
CA THR A 203 6.59 15.83 14.07
C THR A 203 5.09 15.62 13.88
N ILE A 204 4.55 14.49 14.30
CA ILE A 204 3.10 14.32 14.41
C ILE A 204 2.66 15.03 15.69
N ALA A 205 2.03 16.21 15.53
CA ALA A 205 1.46 16.98 16.65
C ALA A 205 0.16 16.34 17.16
N ALA A 206 -0.65 15.82 16.25
CA ALA A 206 -1.81 15.00 16.55
C ALA A 206 -2.09 14.05 15.38
N ALA A 207 -2.43 12.82 15.68
CA ALA A 207 -3.04 11.89 14.74
C ALA A 207 -4.40 11.48 15.29
N MET A 208 -5.41 11.47 14.42
CA MET A 208 -6.73 10.98 14.79
C MET A 208 -6.96 9.69 14.03
N GLU A 209 -7.12 8.60 14.74
CA GLU A 209 -7.58 7.37 14.13
C GLU A 209 -9.11 7.43 14.07
N VAL A 210 -9.63 7.45 12.87
CA VAL A 210 -11.06 7.28 12.63
C VAL A 210 -11.25 5.81 12.25
N GLU A 211 -11.60 4.98 13.23
CA GLU A 211 -12.03 3.61 12.95
C GLU A 211 -13.10 3.65 11.85
N SER A 212 -12.99 2.72 10.90
CA SER A 212 -13.90 2.62 9.76
C SER A 212 -15.38 2.72 10.23
N GLY A 213 -16.06 3.83 9.89
CA GLY A 213 -17.45 4.08 10.24
C GLY A 213 -17.71 4.73 11.61
N SER A 214 -16.68 5.16 12.35
CA SER A 214 -16.81 6.00 13.55
C SER A 214 -16.49 7.46 13.23
N GLU A 215 -17.29 8.40 13.76
CA GLU A 215 -16.93 9.83 13.76
C GLU A 215 -16.19 10.15 15.06
N PRO A 216 -15.13 11.00 15.01
CA PRO A 216 -14.46 11.45 16.23
C PRO A 216 -15.43 12.13 17.17
N SER A 217 -15.21 11.96 18.47
CA SER A 217 -16.00 12.66 19.47
C SER A 217 -15.72 14.16 19.44
N ALA A 218 -16.71 14.96 19.87
CA ALA A 218 -16.52 16.41 20.00
C ALA A 218 -15.31 16.78 20.89
N LYS A 219 -14.98 15.96 21.89
CA LYS A 219 -13.84 16.18 22.78
C LYS A 219 -12.50 15.96 22.07
N GLU A 220 -12.42 14.99 21.17
CA GLU A 220 -11.22 14.74 20.37
C GLU A 220 -10.99 15.87 19.37
N LEU A 221 -12.07 16.34 18.71
CA LEU A 221 -11.99 17.49 17.81
C LEU A 221 -11.58 18.77 18.57
N GLU A 222 -12.14 19.03 19.76
CA GLU A 222 -11.75 20.16 20.61
C GLU A 222 -10.26 20.10 20.99
N ALA A 223 -9.70 18.91 21.24
CA ALA A 223 -8.29 18.75 21.57
C ALA A 223 -7.39 19.08 20.36
N ILE A 224 -7.76 18.63 19.16
CA ILE A 224 -7.02 18.96 17.93
C ILE A 224 -7.11 20.45 17.60
N ILE A 225 -8.29 21.05 17.71
CA ILE A 225 -8.47 22.50 17.53
C ILE A 225 -7.51 23.27 18.46
N ALA A 226 -7.44 22.88 19.74
CA ALA A 226 -6.56 23.53 20.70
C ALA A 226 -5.07 23.42 20.30
N ILE A 227 -4.61 22.25 19.81
CA ILE A 227 -3.24 22.05 19.32
C ILE A 227 -2.97 22.95 18.10
N VAL A 228 -3.87 22.95 17.11
CA VAL A 228 -3.72 23.75 15.89
C VAL A 228 -3.64 25.26 16.23
N GLU A 229 -4.45 25.74 17.19
CA GLU A 229 -4.44 27.14 17.61
C GLU A 229 -3.19 27.50 18.44
N GLU A 230 -2.79 26.64 19.41
CA GLU A 230 -1.65 26.87 20.30
C GLU A 230 -0.33 26.91 19.51
N ASP A 231 -0.13 25.97 18.61
CA ASP A 231 1.10 25.81 17.83
C ASP A 231 1.04 26.55 16.49
N GLN A 232 -0.09 27.21 16.20
CA GLN A 232 -0.32 28.00 14.97
C GLN A 232 -0.08 27.15 13.70
N ILE A 233 -0.54 25.92 13.69
CA ILE A 233 -0.36 24.97 12.58
C ILE A 233 -1.18 25.45 11.37
N PRO A 234 -0.56 25.72 10.21
CA PRO A 234 -1.26 26.32 9.08
C PRO A 234 -2.15 25.37 8.29
N ALA A 235 -1.97 24.05 8.49
CA ALA A 235 -2.63 23.04 7.69
C ALA A 235 -2.88 21.75 8.47
N VAL A 236 -3.98 21.06 8.14
CA VAL A 236 -4.30 19.70 8.60
C VAL A 236 -4.46 18.77 7.40
N PHE A 237 -4.23 17.48 7.60
CA PHE A 237 -4.15 16.51 6.51
C PHE A 237 -5.08 15.33 6.77
N TYR A 238 -5.85 14.94 5.75
CA TYR A 238 -6.57 13.67 5.73
C TYR A 238 -6.05 12.80 4.58
N GLU A 239 -6.36 11.52 4.57
CA GLU A 239 -5.87 10.61 3.53
C GLU A 239 -6.78 10.59 2.29
N THR A 240 -6.20 10.27 1.12
CA THR A 240 -6.89 10.30 -0.19
C THR A 240 -8.17 9.48 -0.23
N ASN A 241 -8.23 8.35 0.48
CA ASN A 241 -9.40 7.47 0.53
C ASN A 241 -10.21 7.63 1.83
N GLY A 242 -9.85 8.60 2.68
CA GLY A 242 -10.51 8.92 3.93
C GLY A 242 -11.62 9.97 3.78
N GLU A 243 -12.32 10.23 4.86
CA GLU A 243 -13.37 11.25 4.92
C GLU A 243 -12.81 12.60 5.41
N SER A 244 -13.13 13.69 4.70
CA SER A 244 -12.65 15.04 5.04
C SER A 244 -13.42 15.73 6.19
N GLY A 245 -14.57 15.20 6.59
CA GLY A 245 -15.51 15.90 7.45
C GLY A 245 -14.90 16.45 8.75
N SER A 246 -14.11 15.66 9.45
CA SER A 246 -13.43 16.05 10.68
C SER A 246 -12.36 17.11 10.45
N ALA A 247 -11.56 16.97 9.39
CA ALA A 247 -10.57 17.97 8.99
C ALA A 247 -11.21 19.31 8.64
N GLU A 248 -12.35 19.29 7.95
CA GLU A 248 -13.12 20.49 7.62
C GLU A 248 -13.69 21.19 8.87
N VAL A 249 -14.12 20.44 9.87
CA VAL A 249 -14.55 21.02 11.16
C VAL A 249 -13.41 21.77 11.82
N VAL A 250 -12.22 21.15 11.93
CA VAL A 250 -11.04 21.81 12.53
C VAL A 250 -10.65 23.04 11.72
N ALA A 251 -10.62 22.96 10.41
CA ALA A 251 -10.29 24.10 9.55
C ALA A 251 -11.28 25.26 9.67
N ASN A 252 -12.57 24.98 9.79
CA ASN A 252 -13.59 26.02 9.98
C ASN A 252 -13.46 26.76 11.30
N GLU A 253 -13.03 26.08 12.37
CA GLU A 253 -12.86 26.70 13.70
C GLU A 253 -11.53 27.46 13.81
N THR A 254 -10.44 26.94 13.23
CA THR A 254 -9.07 27.50 13.38
C THR A 254 -8.65 28.42 12.25
N GLY A 255 -9.24 28.27 11.07
CA GLY A 255 -8.85 28.98 9.85
C GLY A 255 -7.62 28.34 9.14
N CYS A 256 -7.13 27.19 9.57
CA CYS A 256 -6.10 26.44 8.87
C CYS A 256 -6.60 25.87 7.51
N SER A 257 -5.70 25.48 6.65
CA SER A 257 -6.05 24.82 5.37
C SER A 257 -6.21 23.31 5.53
N VAL A 258 -6.99 22.68 4.63
CA VAL A 258 -7.16 21.22 4.58
C VAL A 258 -6.48 20.67 3.33
N TRP A 259 -5.65 19.65 3.50
CA TRP A 259 -4.93 19.00 2.43
C TRP A 259 -5.09 17.49 2.51
N THR A 260 -4.75 16.81 1.42
CA THR A 260 -4.87 15.35 1.32
C THR A 260 -3.49 14.74 1.16
N LEU A 261 -3.20 13.65 1.90
CA LEU A 261 -1.99 12.84 1.70
C LEU A 261 -2.38 11.43 1.24
N ASP A 262 -1.53 10.82 0.43
CA ASP A 262 -1.73 9.46 -0.07
C ASP A 262 -0.88 8.47 0.76
N MET A 263 -1.51 7.44 1.30
CA MET A 263 -0.83 6.34 2.00
C MET A 263 0.03 5.47 1.06
N ALA A 264 -0.03 5.70 -0.25
CA ALA A 264 0.63 4.92 -1.28
C ALA A 264 0.33 3.41 -1.23
N ILE A 265 -0.79 3.03 -0.62
CA ILE A 265 -1.17 1.62 -0.37
C ILE A 265 -2.07 1.04 -1.46
N SER A 266 -2.69 1.87 -2.29
CA SER A 266 -3.66 1.44 -3.29
C SER A 266 -3.46 2.15 -4.64
N ASN A 267 -3.47 1.38 -5.73
CA ASN A 267 -3.52 1.79 -7.15
C ASN A 267 -2.63 2.94 -7.65
N SER A 268 -1.89 3.62 -6.80
CA SER A 268 -0.98 4.68 -7.16
C SER A 268 0.44 4.14 -7.40
N ASP A 269 1.19 4.80 -8.28
CA ASP A 269 2.63 4.60 -8.35
C ASP A 269 3.25 5.15 -7.06
N TYR A 270 3.96 4.30 -6.31
CA TYR A 270 4.54 4.65 -5.02
C TYR A 270 5.41 5.93 -5.09
N PHE A 271 6.30 6.01 -6.09
CA PHE A 271 7.22 7.14 -6.21
C PHE A 271 6.49 8.43 -6.57
N ALA A 272 5.42 8.34 -7.38
CA ALA A 272 4.59 9.48 -7.71
C ALA A 272 3.79 9.96 -6.48
N ALA A 273 3.16 9.06 -5.74
CA ALA A 273 2.40 9.37 -4.53
C ALA A 273 3.29 10.01 -3.46
N MET A 274 4.47 9.45 -3.20
CA MET A 274 5.41 10.01 -2.22
C MET A 274 5.94 11.39 -2.63
N ARG A 275 6.22 11.62 -3.92
CA ARG A 275 6.60 12.95 -4.39
C ARG A 275 5.48 13.97 -4.22
N GLU A 276 4.24 13.59 -4.54
CA GLU A 276 3.06 14.43 -4.35
C GLU A 276 2.85 14.77 -2.87
N ASN A 277 3.00 13.79 -1.97
CA ASN A 277 2.94 14.04 -0.52
C ASN A 277 4.00 15.06 -0.08
N ILE A 278 5.24 14.93 -0.55
CA ILE A 278 6.31 15.88 -0.25
C ILE A 278 5.96 17.28 -0.74
N ASP A 279 5.47 17.41 -1.97
CA ASP A 279 5.08 18.69 -2.57
C ASP A 279 3.90 19.34 -1.83
N ILE A 280 2.90 18.54 -1.45
CA ILE A 280 1.75 19.00 -0.66
C ILE A 280 2.20 19.51 0.71
N VAL A 281 3.04 18.77 1.44
CA VAL A 281 3.55 19.20 2.74
C VAL A 281 4.38 20.46 2.60
N LYS A 282 5.20 20.57 1.57
CA LYS A 282 5.97 21.79 1.27
C LYS A 282 5.06 23.01 1.05
N GLU A 283 3.99 22.85 0.29
CA GLU A 283 3.05 23.97 0.01
C GLU A 283 2.23 24.33 1.24
N ALA A 284 1.80 23.34 2.01
CA ALA A 284 0.94 23.52 3.17
C ALA A 284 1.66 24.13 4.38
N LEU A 285 2.95 23.80 4.60
CA LEU A 285 3.73 24.18 5.79
C LEU A 285 4.90 25.12 5.51
N GLY A 286 5.11 25.48 4.24
CA GLY A 286 6.23 26.31 3.75
C GLY A 286 6.10 27.82 3.84
#